data_3b347c71743acbbbbd34b888302ce180
#
_entry.id   3b347c71743acbbbbd34b888302ce180
#
_cell.length_a   1.000
_cell.length_b   1.000
_cell.length_c   1.000
_cell.angle_alpha   90.00
_cell.angle_beta   90.00
_cell.angle_gamma   90.00
#
_symmetry.space_group_name_H-M   'P 1'
#
loop_
_entity.id
_entity.type
_entity.pdbx_description
1 polymer ?
#
loop_
_entity_poly.entity_id
_entity_poly.type
_entity_poly.pdbx_seq_one_letter_code
_entity_poly.pdbx_strand_id
1 'polypeptide(L)'
;MFRKIGLLIVCCMVSGLVAGQAPAVCSNYPAARDLGRYVAVQAASALDENWKAGECIVLSNAGYARPDGRSTQGCLDGVAEITRSSVGRSTLITLQSRFDQPLWFAFYDRSSGRCAYYELEAELAGKALAGHQDLDKTLFSRSDMARIDAEFLFAEPEAFKTKCRQGLFGQNVFRVVTVANAADQDCPNHVLKAMQVHDHYCPGVTSGIMLAAFVQEHILNDSAQAPCFVLSLNPWCKEDALTTLLNATPGKRAYGVVYPGEGEVKSWPKPMHTVSTAVFVQKEKDNAWHGWLLSFDFDQARSMQDLPAFDFPVLDKLASDLWFLDKLDSPERFVSVVKEVELENGVSPKALLRPGSNPVRMLAEM
;
A
#
# COMPACT_ATOMS: atom_id res chain seq x y z
N MET A 1 -27.28 13.64 -59.35
CA MET A 1 -26.06 14.28 -59.86
C MET A 1 -25.04 14.31 -58.78
N PHE A 2 -24.25 13.20 -58.57
CA PHE A 2 -23.31 13.02 -57.48
C PHE A 2 -21.90 13.34 -57.97
N ARG A 3 -21.26 14.35 -57.40
CA ARG A 3 -19.85 14.66 -57.63
C ARG A 3 -18.99 13.87 -56.62
N LYS A 4 -18.21 12.92 -57.15
CA LYS A 4 -17.15 12.23 -56.44
C LYS A 4 -15.96 13.20 -56.29
N ILE A 5 -15.55 13.46 -55.04
CA ILE A 5 -14.29 14.13 -54.73
C ILE A 5 -13.29 13.01 -54.44
N GLY A 6 -12.31 12.85 -55.31
CA GLY A 6 -11.20 11.92 -55.11
C GLY A 6 -10.15 12.55 -54.18
N LEU A 7 -9.87 11.85 -53.11
CA LEU A 7 -8.77 12.18 -52.19
C LEU A 7 -7.45 11.59 -52.72
N LEU A 8 -6.55 12.43 -53.17
CA LEU A 8 -5.23 12.05 -53.65
C LEU A 8 -4.31 11.91 -52.42
N ILE A 9 -3.97 10.68 -52.03
CA ILE A 9 -2.98 10.41 -51.01
C ILE A 9 -1.62 10.48 -51.72
N VAL A 10 -0.86 11.54 -51.42
CA VAL A 10 0.54 11.64 -51.82
C VAL A 10 1.37 10.91 -50.75
N CYS A 11 1.85 9.74 -51.10
CA CYS A 11 2.77 8.95 -50.27
C CYS A 11 4.18 9.47 -50.51
N CYS A 12 4.68 10.37 -49.66
CA CYS A 12 6.10 10.74 -49.63
C CYS A 12 6.88 9.65 -48.86
N MET A 13 7.50 8.75 -49.59
CA MET A 13 8.53 7.88 -49.02
C MET A 13 9.78 8.72 -48.77
N VAL A 14 10.02 9.08 -47.52
CA VAL A 14 11.32 9.55 -47.05
C VAL A 14 12.03 8.34 -46.43
N SER A 15 12.88 7.71 -47.23
CA SER A 15 13.79 6.68 -46.77
C SER A 15 14.97 7.38 -46.04
N GLY A 16 14.75 7.66 -44.74
CA GLY A 16 15.81 8.03 -43.81
C GLY A 16 15.94 6.89 -42.81
N LEU A 17 16.95 6.04 -42.98
CA LEU A 17 17.41 5.13 -41.90
C LEU A 17 17.95 5.99 -40.76
N VAL A 18 17.06 6.46 -39.92
CA VAL A 18 17.43 6.85 -38.56
C VAL A 18 17.41 5.54 -37.78
N ALA A 19 18.60 5.06 -37.40
CA ALA A 19 18.72 4.03 -36.37
C ALA A 19 17.95 4.54 -35.15
N GLY A 20 16.71 4.09 -35.01
CA GLY A 20 15.84 4.47 -33.92
C GLY A 20 16.42 3.91 -32.63
N GLN A 21 17.12 4.75 -31.88
CA GLN A 21 17.22 4.52 -30.47
C GLN A 21 15.79 4.45 -29.95
N ALA A 22 15.39 3.28 -29.45
CA ALA A 22 14.17 3.18 -28.68
C ALA A 22 14.17 4.32 -27.64
N PRO A 23 13.08 5.08 -27.49
CA PRO A 23 13.06 6.17 -26.52
C PRO A 23 13.52 5.60 -25.18
N ALA A 24 14.60 6.18 -24.65
CA ALA A 24 15.13 5.79 -23.37
C ALA A 24 14.08 6.15 -22.30
N VAL A 25 13.22 5.21 -21.96
CA VAL A 25 12.19 5.37 -20.93
C VAL A 25 12.87 5.68 -19.58
N CYS A 26 14.13 5.27 -19.43
CA CYS A 26 14.99 5.62 -18.32
C CYS A 26 16.44 5.52 -18.77
N SER A 27 17.15 6.65 -18.83
CA SER A 27 18.54 6.71 -19.32
C SER A 27 19.53 5.87 -18.52
N ASN A 28 19.24 5.59 -17.26
CA ASN A 28 20.06 4.78 -16.35
C ASN A 28 19.56 3.35 -16.14
N TYR A 29 18.63 2.85 -16.98
CA TYR A 29 18.03 1.53 -16.81
C TYR A 29 19.06 0.39 -16.70
N PRO A 30 20.10 0.28 -17.58
CA PRO A 30 21.09 -0.80 -17.47
C PRO A 30 21.81 -0.80 -16.11
N ALA A 31 22.27 0.37 -15.66
CA ALA A 31 22.96 0.49 -14.38
C ALA A 31 22.04 0.18 -13.18
N ALA A 32 20.79 0.61 -13.25
CA ALA A 32 19.79 0.27 -12.22
C ALA A 32 19.51 -1.24 -12.18
N ARG A 33 19.36 -1.88 -13.34
CA ARG A 33 19.15 -3.33 -13.43
C ARG A 33 20.36 -4.09 -12.87
N ASP A 34 21.57 -3.70 -13.22
CA ASP A 34 22.78 -4.35 -12.72
C ASP A 34 22.92 -4.15 -11.20
N LEU A 35 22.58 -2.98 -10.67
CA LEU A 35 22.52 -2.75 -9.22
C LEU A 35 21.52 -3.67 -8.53
N GLY A 36 20.32 -3.82 -9.08
CA GLY A 36 19.30 -4.73 -8.54
C GLY A 36 19.77 -6.19 -8.55
N ARG A 37 20.40 -6.63 -9.64
CA ARG A 37 21.01 -7.98 -9.73
C ARG A 37 22.10 -8.19 -8.69
N TYR A 38 22.96 -7.20 -8.53
CA TYR A 38 24.05 -7.27 -7.54
C TYR A 38 23.49 -7.46 -6.13
N VAL A 39 22.55 -6.64 -5.70
CA VAL A 39 21.93 -6.75 -4.37
C VAL A 39 21.25 -8.11 -4.18
N ALA A 40 20.52 -8.59 -5.20
CA ALA A 40 19.85 -9.87 -5.14
C ALA A 40 20.85 -11.06 -5.05
N VAL A 41 22.00 -10.99 -5.72
CA VAL A 41 23.07 -12.00 -5.59
C VAL A 41 23.66 -11.99 -4.18
N GLN A 42 23.87 -10.82 -3.57
CA GLN A 42 24.32 -10.75 -2.17
C GLN A 42 23.31 -11.40 -1.23
N ALA A 43 22.01 -11.14 -1.44
CA ALA A 43 20.94 -11.73 -0.65
C ALA A 43 20.88 -13.26 -0.80
N ALA A 44 20.91 -13.75 -2.03
CA ALA A 44 20.93 -15.19 -2.32
C ALA A 44 22.11 -15.91 -1.64
N SER A 45 23.29 -15.27 -1.64
CA SER A 45 24.49 -15.83 -0.99
C SER A 45 24.43 -15.82 0.54
N ALA A 46 23.59 -14.95 1.13
CA ALA A 46 23.47 -14.78 2.57
C ALA A 46 22.33 -15.61 3.18
N LEU A 47 21.27 -15.91 2.42
CA LEU A 47 20.07 -16.58 2.94
C LEU A 47 20.32 -18.03 3.31
N ASP A 48 20.61 -18.90 2.38
CA ASP A 48 20.94 -20.33 2.64
C ASP A 48 21.39 -21.01 1.33
N GLU A 49 22.13 -22.13 1.45
CA GLU A 49 22.47 -23.01 0.31
C GLU A 49 21.21 -23.67 -0.32
N ASN A 50 20.15 -23.82 0.47
CA ASN A 50 18.85 -24.36 0.02
C ASN A 50 17.88 -23.31 -0.50
N TRP A 51 18.27 -22.03 -0.55
CA TRP A 51 17.43 -20.98 -1.06
C TRP A 51 16.97 -21.27 -2.50
N LYS A 52 15.66 -21.20 -2.73
CA LYS A 52 15.09 -21.46 -4.05
C LYS A 52 14.56 -20.18 -4.69
N ALA A 53 15.06 -19.89 -5.87
CA ALA A 53 14.48 -18.84 -6.70
C ALA A 53 12.98 -19.13 -6.94
N GLY A 54 12.13 -18.15 -6.64
CA GLY A 54 10.67 -18.26 -6.77
C GLY A 54 9.92 -18.42 -5.45
N GLU A 55 10.59 -18.81 -4.37
CA GLU A 55 10.02 -18.90 -3.01
C GLU A 55 10.36 -17.67 -2.15
N CYS A 56 11.07 -16.69 -2.70
CA CYS A 56 11.46 -15.45 -2.03
C CYS A 56 10.43 -14.35 -2.26
N ILE A 57 10.00 -13.69 -1.17
CA ILE A 57 9.26 -12.44 -1.21
C ILE A 57 10.26 -11.29 -1.12
N VAL A 58 10.23 -10.38 -2.08
CA VAL A 58 11.10 -9.20 -2.11
C VAL A 58 10.28 -7.95 -1.84
N LEU A 59 10.71 -7.19 -0.84
CA LEU A 59 10.17 -5.87 -0.52
C LEU A 59 11.22 -4.82 -0.85
N SER A 60 10.81 -3.68 -1.40
CA SER A 60 11.71 -2.57 -1.71
C SER A 60 10.94 -1.26 -1.90
N ASN A 61 11.62 -0.14 -1.70
CA ASN A 61 11.15 1.17 -2.15
C ASN A 61 11.70 1.56 -3.54
N ALA A 62 12.29 0.63 -4.28
CA ALA A 62 12.72 0.86 -5.66
C ALA A 62 11.54 1.29 -6.54
N GLY A 63 11.79 2.23 -7.44
CA GLY A 63 10.77 2.92 -8.22
C GLY A 63 10.31 4.24 -7.58
N TYR A 64 10.35 4.37 -6.27
CA TYR A 64 10.06 5.60 -5.52
C TYR A 64 11.34 6.36 -5.12
N ALA A 65 12.27 5.69 -4.46
CA ALA A 65 13.57 6.28 -4.10
C ALA A 65 14.36 6.71 -5.33
N ARG A 66 15.00 7.89 -5.27
CA ARG A 66 15.75 8.47 -6.38
C ARG A 66 17.11 9.01 -5.91
N PRO A 67 18.07 8.15 -5.60
CA PRO A 67 19.43 8.59 -5.28
C PRO A 67 19.99 9.45 -6.39
N ASP A 68 20.45 10.65 -6.05
CA ASP A 68 20.93 11.67 -7.01
C ASP A 68 19.90 11.96 -8.14
N GLY A 69 18.60 11.94 -7.82
CA GLY A 69 17.51 12.18 -8.77
C GLY A 69 17.28 11.06 -9.80
N ARG A 70 18.02 9.96 -9.74
CA ARG A 70 17.99 8.86 -10.71
C ARG A 70 16.91 7.84 -10.42
N SER A 71 16.31 7.29 -11.48
CA SER A 71 15.31 6.25 -11.34
C SER A 71 15.91 4.94 -10.84
N THR A 72 15.23 4.31 -9.89
CA THR A 72 15.56 2.98 -9.37
C THR A 72 14.65 1.88 -9.91
N GLN A 73 13.75 2.22 -10.86
CA GLN A 73 12.78 1.28 -11.41
C GLN A 73 13.44 0.03 -12.01
N GLY A 74 14.54 0.18 -12.74
CA GLY A 74 15.29 -0.94 -13.34
C GLY A 74 15.84 -1.93 -12.31
N CYS A 75 16.04 -1.52 -11.05
CA CYS A 75 16.48 -2.44 -10.00
C CYS A 75 15.49 -3.60 -9.79
N LEU A 76 14.20 -3.35 -9.99
CA LEU A 76 13.17 -4.39 -9.82
C LEU A 76 13.33 -5.52 -10.82
N ASP A 77 13.68 -5.22 -12.08
CA ASP A 77 13.95 -6.23 -13.11
C ASP A 77 15.21 -7.03 -12.77
N GLY A 78 16.27 -6.33 -12.33
CA GLY A 78 17.50 -7.00 -11.91
C GLY A 78 17.30 -7.93 -10.71
N VAL A 79 16.49 -7.53 -9.75
CA VAL A 79 16.07 -8.37 -8.61
C VAL A 79 15.27 -9.58 -9.12
N ALA A 80 14.27 -9.36 -9.98
CA ALA A 80 13.42 -10.42 -10.51
C ALA A 80 14.18 -11.47 -11.31
N GLU A 81 15.25 -11.10 -12.02
CA GLU A 81 16.11 -12.04 -12.75
C GLU A 81 16.78 -13.07 -11.85
N ILE A 82 17.21 -12.67 -10.67
CA ILE A 82 17.88 -13.56 -9.70
C ILE A 82 16.86 -14.33 -8.87
N THR A 83 15.88 -13.60 -8.30
CA THR A 83 14.93 -14.17 -7.33
C THR A 83 13.75 -14.87 -7.98
N ARG A 84 13.48 -14.61 -9.26
CA ARG A 84 12.26 -15.00 -9.98
C ARG A 84 10.98 -14.50 -9.30
N SER A 85 11.09 -13.50 -8.43
CA SER A 85 9.94 -12.82 -7.86
C SER A 85 9.19 -12.01 -8.92
N SER A 86 7.90 -11.82 -8.74
CA SER A 86 7.08 -11.03 -9.68
C SER A 86 5.91 -10.34 -9.01
N VAL A 87 5.48 -9.21 -9.57
CA VAL A 87 4.28 -8.49 -9.12
C VAL A 87 3.03 -9.35 -9.24
N GLY A 88 2.90 -10.12 -10.34
CA GLY A 88 1.73 -10.98 -10.59
C GLY A 88 1.57 -12.13 -9.60
N ARG A 89 2.66 -12.56 -8.94
CA ARG A 89 2.65 -13.58 -7.88
C ARG A 89 2.67 -12.99 -6.47
N SER A 90 2.58 -11.68 -6.34
CA SER A 90 2.71 -10.97 -5.05
C SER A 90 4.02 -11.26 -4.30
N THR A 91 5.09 -11.64 -5.03
CA THR A 91 6.42 -11.94 -4.49
C THR A 91 7.44 -10.84 -4.76
N LEU A 92 7.10 -9.81 -5.57
CA LEU A 92 7.86 -8.58 -5.73
C LEU A 92 6.95 -7.42 -5.36
N ILE A 93 7.18 -6.84 -4.19
CA ILE A 93 6.30 -5.86 -3.55
C ILE A 93 7.07 -4.55 -3.40
N THR A 94 6.57 -3.50 -4.04
CA THR A 94 7.14 -2.16 -3.90
C THR A 94 6.36 -1.37 -2.86
N LEU A 95 7.04 -0.81 -1.87
CA LEU A 95 6.44 0.03 -0.84
C LEU A 95 6.67 1.50 -1.16
N GLN A 96 5.60 2.28 -1.11
CA GLN A 96 5.66 3.71 -1.40
C GLN A 96 6.57 4.42 -0.41
N SER A 97 7.38 5.34 -0.90
CA SER A 97 8.24 6.17 -0.07
C SER A 97 8.44 7.55 -0.70
N ARG A 98 8.98 8.47 0.08
CA ARG A 98 9.49 9.72 -0.48
C ARG A 98 10.72 9.42 -1.35
N PHE A 99 10.91 10.24 -2.37
CA PHE A 99 12.00 10.07 -3.34
C PHE A 99 13.41 10.24 -2.74
N ASP A 100 13.51 10.94 -1.62
CA ASP A 100 14.76 11.27 -0.91
C ASP A 100 15.15 10.25 0.18
N GLN A 101 14.35 9.19 0.33
CA GLN A 101 14.69 8.10 1.26
C GLN A 101 15.79 7.21 0.68
N PRO A 102 16.64 6.61 1.54
CA PRO A 102 17.61 5.61 1.09
C PRO A 102 16.94 4.49 0.30
N LEU A 103 17.60 4.01 -0.75
CA LEU A 103 17.15 2.83 -1.48
C LEU A 103 17.45 1.58 -0.64
N TRP A 104 16.45 0.73 -0.44
CA TRP A 104 16.59 -0.50 0.32
C TRP A 104 15.87 -1.68 -0.32
N PHE A 105 16.32 -2.89 0.04
CA PHE A 105 15.75 -4.17 -0.37
C PHE A 105 15.72 -5.13 0.81
N ALA A 106 14.62 -5.88 0.96
CA ALA A 106 14.47 -6.97 1.89
C ALA A 106 14.08 -8.24 1.13
N PHE A 107 14.79 -9.33 1.37
CA PHE A 107 14.59 -10.63 0.71
C PHE A 107 14.18 -11.63 1.78
N TYR A 108 12.90 -11.95 1.83
CA TYR A 108 12.33 -12.89 2.79
C TYR A 108 12.20 -14.26 2.15
N ASP A 109 12.89 -15.24 2.69
CA ASP A 109 12.80 -16.64 2.29
C ASP A 109 11.69 -17.34 3.06
N ARG A 110 10.61 -17.70 2.36
CA ARG A 110 9.42 -18.35 2.93
C ARG A 110 9.75 -19.71 3.59
N SER A 111 10.75 -20.41 3.10
CA SER A 111 11.10 -21.76 3.59
C SER A 111 11.79 -21.76 4.94
N SER A 112 12.59 -20.73 5.23
CA SER A 112 13.38 -20.61 6.45
C SER A 112 12.90 -19.52 7.40
N GLY A 113 11.97 -18.66 6.95
CA GLY A 113 11.53 -17.47 7.69
C GLY A 113 12.63 -16.39 7.83
N ARG A 114 13.76 -16.54 7.13
CA ARG A 114 14.89 -15.61 7.21
C ARG A 114 14.73 -14.47 6.22
N CYS A 115 15.16 -13.29 6.64
CA CYS A 115 15.16 -12.08 5.81
C CYS A 115 16.55 -11.49 5.75
N ALA A 116 17.07 -11.30 4.53
CA ALA A 116 18.26 -10.52 4.26
C ALA A 116 17.84 -9.10 3.87
N TYR A 117 18.37 -8.10 4.57
CA TYR A 117 18.05 -6.69 4.35
C TYR A 117 19.29 -5.90 3.95
N TYR A 118 19.14 -5.05 2.93
CA TYR A 118 20.21 -4.17 2.43
C TYR A 118 19.66 -2.76 2.25
N GLU A 119 20.33 -1.78 2.87
CA GLU A 119 20.10 -0.35 2.63
C GLU A 119 21.35 0.25 2.01
N LEU A 120 21.17 1.03 0.95
CA LEU A 120 22.27 1.56 0.20
C LEU A 120 22.67 2.94 0.72
N GLU A 121 23.96 3.21 0.71
CA GLU A 121 24.49 4.54 0.92
C GLU A 121 24.08 5.45 -0.24
N ALA A 122 23.46 6.60 0.06
CA ALA A 122 22.76 7.41 -0.94
C ALA A 122 23.67 7.94 -2.04
N GLU A 123 24.87 8.44 -1.69
CA GLU A 123 25.82 9.00 -2.65
C GLU A 123 26.39 7.89 -3.56
N LEU A 124 26.79 6.75 -2.98
CA LEU A 124 27.32 5.62 -3.74
C LEU A 124 26.27 4.98 -4.63
N ALA A 125 25.04 4.87 -4.15
CA ALA A 125 23.91 4.42 -4.97
C ALA A 125 23.66 5.36 -6.17
N GLY A 126 23.73 6.67 -5.97
CA GLY A 126 23.64 7.66 -7.05
C GLY A 126 24.74 7.49 -8.09
N LYS A 127 25.98 7.29 -7.67
CA LYS A 127 27.13 7.01 -8.55
C LYS A 127 26.98 5.68 -9.29
N ALA A 128 26.53 4.62 -8.61
CA ALA A 128 26.26 3.32 -9.23
C ALA A 128 25.19 3.42 -10.31
N LEU A 129 24.08 4.12 -10.03
CA LEU A 129 23.03 4.40 -11.00
C LEU A 129 23.47 5.27 -12.17
N ALA A 130 24.57 6.02 -12.03
CA ALA A 130 25.22 6.75 -13.11
C ALA A 130 26.21 5.89 -13.93
N GLY A 131 26.49 4.67 -13.49
CA GLY A 131 27.55 3.83 -14.08
C GLY A 131 28.98 4.27 -13.73
N HIS A 132 29.14 5.03 -12.64
CA HIS A 132 30.41 5.60 -12.20
C HIS A 132 30.98 4.96 -10.92
N GLN A 133 30.37 3.87 -10.46
CA GLN A 133 30.75 3.18 -9.24
C GLN A 133 30.77 1.69 -9.47
N ASP A 134 31.80 1.02 -9.01
CA ASP A 134 31.86 -0.44 -8.97
C ASP A 134 30.84 -0.99 -7.96
N LEU A 135 30.24 -2.13 -8.30
CA LEU A 135 29.26 -2.79 -7.45
C LEU A 135 29.96 -3.71 -6.45
N ASP A 136 30.21 -3.20 -5.26
CA ASP A 136 30.83 -3.92 -4.16
C ASP A 136 30.09 -3.67 -2.81
N LYS A 137 30.58 -4.27 -1.74
CA LYS A 137 29.93 -4.19 -0.42
C LYS A 137 29.95 -2.80 0.21
N THR A 138 30.77 -1.87 -0.28
CA THR A 138 30.79 -0.48 0.22
C THR A 138 29.53 0.29 -0.12
N LEU A 139 28.75 -0.21 -1.10
CA LEU A 139 27.43 0.33 -1.43
C LEU A 139 26.41 0.25 -0.28
N PHE A 140 26.62 -0.64 0.68
CA PHE A 140 25.66 -0.87 1.75
C PHE A 140 25.95 -0.02 2.98
N SER A 141 25.06 0.93 3.29
CA SER A 141 25.05 1.60 4.59
C SER A 141 24.60 0.65 5.71
N ARG A 142 23.82 -0.38 5.34
CA ARG A 142 23.33 -1.41 6.25
C ARG A 142 23.17 -2.75 5.53
N SER A 143 23.53 -3.82 6.25
CA SER A 143 23.32 -5.20 5.83
C SER A 143 22.96 -6.01 7.06
N ASP A 144 21.72 -6.49 7.14
CA ASP A 144 21.19 -7.23 8.28
C ASP A 144 20.62 -8.59 7.84
N MET A 145 20.63 -9.54 8.80
CA MET A 145 20.01 -10.85 8.63
C MET A 145 19.26 -11.24 9.90
N ALA A 146 17.98 -11.62 9.75
CA ALA A 146 17.19 -12.11 10.87
C ALA A 146 16.14 -13.11 10.42
N ARG A 147 15.74 -14.02 11.29
CA ARG A 147 14.50 -14.77 11.17
C ARG A 147 13.35 -13.87 11.61
N ILE A 148 12.30 -13.73 10.78
CA ILE A 148 11.19 -12.79 11.00
C ILE A 148 9.81 -13.38 10.69
N ASP A 149 9.70 -14.69 10.44
CA ASP A 149 8.38 -15.33 10.33
C ASP A 149 7.58 -15.20 11.64
N ALA A 150 6.27 -15.08 11.52
CA ALA A 150 5.38 -14.84 12.64
C ALA A 150 5.50 -15.90 13.73
N GLU A 151 5.63 -17.17 13.35
CA GLU A 151 5.77 -18.29 14.29
C GLU A 151 6.99 -18.09 15.20
N PHE A 152 8.15 -17.80 14.61
CA PHE A 152 9.37 -17.54 15.35
C PHE A 152 9.24 -16.26 16.21
N LEU A 153 8.69 -15.20 15.66
CA LEU A 153 8.56 -13.92 16.35
C LEU A 153 7.67 -14.01 17.59
N PHE A 154 6.62 -14.81 17.54
CA PHE A 154 5.70 -15.01 18.66
C PHE A 154 6.26 -16.00 19.69
N ALA A 155 7.07 -16.96 19.26
CA ALA A 155 7.77 -17.88 20.17
C ALA A 155 8.95 -17.25 20.88
N GLU A 156 9.67 -16.32 20.22
CA GLU A 156 10.92 -15.73 20.72
C GLU A 156 10.88 -14.17 20.75
N PRO A 157 9.85 -13.57 21.40
CA PRO A 157 9.61 -12.12 21.32
C PRO A 157 10.78 -11.29 21.88
N GLU A 158 11.46 -11.74 22.96
CA GLU A 158 12.57 -11.02 23.54
C GLU A 158 13.85 -11.07 22.68
N ALA A 159 14.06 -12.14 21.93
CA ALA A 159 15.15 -12.23 20.97
C ALA A 159 14.97 -11.20 19.86
N PHE A 160 13.76 -11.08 19.32
CA PHE A 160 13.43 -10.08 18.29
C PHE A 160 13.51 -8.64 18.84
N LYS A 161 12.93 -8.38 20.02
CA LYS A 161 13.00 -7.08 20.71
C LYS A 161 14.45 -6.62 20.93
N THR A 162 15.34 -7.56 21.27
CA THR A 162 16.77 -7.29 21.42
C THR A 162 17.41 -6.87 20.09
N LYS A 163 17.13 -7.59 19.01
CA LYS A 163 17.63 -7.22 17.67
C LYS A 163 17.11 -5.85 17.22
N CYS A 164 15.83 -5.54 17.49
CA CYS A 164 15.27 -4.22 17.18
C CYS A 164 15.99 -3.09 17.94
N ARG A 165 16.31 -3.30 19.22
CA ARG A 165 17.11 -2.34 20.02
C ARG A 165 18.52 -2.14 19.46
N GLN A 166 19.08 -3.15 18.81
CA GLN A 166 20.37 -3.08 18.10
C GLN A 166 20.26 -2.45 16.71
N GLY A 167 19.06 -2.04 16.31
CA GLY A 167 18.81 -1.33 15.06
C GLY A 167 18.54 -2.23 13.86
N LEU A 168 18.04 -3.45 14.06
CA LEU A 168 17.64 -4.35 12.97
C LEU A 168 16.81 -3.62 11.91
N PHE A 169 17.21 -3.73 10.62
CA PHE A 169 16.57 -3.11 9.47
C PHE A 169 16.38 -1.58 9.57
N GLY A 170 17.09 -0.93 10.48
CA GLY A 170 16.97 0.52 10.68
C GLY A 170 15.52 0.95 10.97
N GLN A 171 15.05 1.96 10.24
CA GLN A 171 13.67 2.46 10.37
C GLN A 171 12.64 1.59 9.63
N ASN A 172 13.07 0.57 8.90
CA ASN A 172 12.20 -0.25 8.07
C ASN A 172 11.73 -1.55 8.74
N VAL A 173 12.11 -1.82 10.00
CA VAL A 173 11.77 -3.06 10.69
C VAL A 173 10.27 -3.33 10.69
N PHE A 174 9.43 -2.33 10.99
CA PHE A 174 7.98 -2.49 11.00
C PHE A 174 7.42 -2.77 9.60
N ARG A 175 7.87 -2.02 8.60
CA ARG A 175 7.50 -2.22 7.18
C ARG A 175 7.81 -3.63 6.70
N VAL A 176 9.06 -4.04 6.90
CA VAL A 176 9.55 -5.34 6.42
C VAL A 176 8.82 -6.47 7.11
N VAL A 177 8.74 -6.45 8.45
CA VAL A 177 8.13 -7.53 9.23
C VAL A 177 6.64 -7.68 8.93
N THR A 178 5.89 -6.58 8.92
CA THR A 178 4.43 -6.66 8.75
C THR A 178 4.02 -7.06 7.35
N VAL A 179 4.65 -6.49 6.31
CA VAL A 179 4.28 -6.81 4.91
C VAL A 179 4.82 -8.17 4.47
N ALA A 180 6.02 -8.57 4.91
CA ALA A 180 6.55 -9.90 4.58
C ALA A 180 5.65 -11.00 5.15
N ASN A 181 5.24 -10.90 6.41
CA ASN A 181 4.36 -11.90 7.04
C ASN A 181 2.95 -11.89 6.44
N ALA A 182 2.39 -10.73 6.10
CA ALA A 182 1.12 -10.67 5.40
C ALA A 182 1.19 -11.37 4.03
N ALA A 183 2.25 -11.13 3.28
CA ALA A 183 2.46 -11.77 1.98
C ALA A 183 2.77 -13.28 2.11
N ASP A 184 3.44 -13.69 3.18
CA ASP A 184 3.71 -15.09 3.48
C ASP A 184 2.45 -15.89 3.81
N GLN A 185 1.45 -15.26 4.40
CA GLN A 185 0.11 -15.81 4.63
C GLN A 185 -0.82 -15.70 3.41
N ASP A 186 -0.26 -15.57 2.20
CA ASP A 186 -1.00 -15.50 0.94
C ASP A 186 -2.09 -14.39 0.93
N CYS A 187 -1.80 -13.25 1.56
CA CYS A 187 -2.69 -12.09 1.58
C CYS A 187 -3.17 -11.74 0.16
N PRO A 188 -4.47 -11.52 -0.07
CA PRO A 188 -5.00 -11.19 -1.38
C PRO A 188 -4.29 -9.99 -2.01
N ASN A 189 -3.96 -10.08 -3.30
CA ASN A 189 -3.16 -9.08 -3.99
C ASN A 189 -3.77 -7.66 -3.93
N HIS A 190 -5.11 -7.54 -3.98
CA HIS A 190 -5.77 -6.25 -3.85
C HIS A 190 -5.59 -5.64 -2.45
N VAL A 191 -5.55 -6.47 -1.39
CA VAL A 191 -5.28 -6.03 -0.02
C VAL A 191 -3.82 -5.60 0.14
N LEU A 192 -2.87 -6.33 -0.46
CA LEU A 192 -1.47 -5.92 -0.50
C LEU A 192 -1.27 -4.55 -1.16
N LYS A 193 -2.13 -4.14 -2.11
CA LYS A 193 -2.08 -2.80 -2.71
C LYS A 193 -2.29 -1.69 -1.68
N ALA A 194 -3.18 -1.87 -0.71
CA ALA A 194 -3.37 -0.91 0.38
C ALA A 194 -2.10 -0.79 1.24
N MET A 195 -1.46 -1.91 1.56
CA MET A 195 -0.20 -1.93 2.30
C MET A 195 0.95 -1.29 1.51
N GLN A 196 1.00 -1.48 0.19
CA GLN A 196 2.00 -0.85 -0.68
C GLN A 196 1.90 0.67 -0.68
N VAL A 197 0.68 1.21 -0.70
CA VAL A 197 0.42 2.67 -0.67
C VAL A 197 0.73 3.24 0.71
N HIS A 198 0.35 2.53 1.78
CA HIS A 198 0.56 2.96 3.17
C HIS A 198 1.98 2.71 3.68
N ASP A 199 2.80 1.98 2.93
CA ASP A 199 4.18 1.54 3.19
C ASP A 199 4.36 0.46 4.28
N HIS A 200 3.30 0.07 4.98
CA HIS A 200 3.32 -1.01 5.98
C HIS A 200 1.91 -1.57 6.24
N TYR A 201 1.83 -2.65 7.03
CA TYR A 201 0.58 -3.19 7.52
C TYR A 201 0.41 -2.86 9.01
N CYS A 202 -0.76 -2.35 9.39
CA CYS A 202 -1.08 -1.98 10.77
C CYS A 202 -2.60 -2.00 11.02
N PRO A 203 -3.06 -2.00 12.28
CA PRO A 203 -4.49 -2.03 12.62
C PRO A 203 -5.33 -0.93 11.95
N GLY A 204 -4.72 0.23 11.70
CA GLY A 204 -5.39 1.30 10.99
C GLY A 204 -5.65 0.96 9.52
N VAL A 205 -4.69 0.35 8.82
CA VAL A 205 -4.87 -0.16 7.46
C VAL A 205 -5.91 -1.29 7.46
N THR A 206 -5.83 -2.20 8.43
CA THR A 206 -6.82 -3.29 8.62
C THR A 206 -8.24 -2.75 8.70
N SER A 207 -8.48 -1.71 9.51
CA SER A 207 -9.81 -1.11 9.62
C SER A 207 -10.32 -0.54 8.28
N GLY A 208 -9.43 0.06 7.48
CA GLY A 208 -9.75 0.55 6.15
C GLY A 208 -10.06 -0.57 5.15
N ILE A 209 -9.32 -1.69 5.23
CA ILE A 209 -9.57 -2.88 4.42
C ILE A 209 -10.94 -3.47 4.73
N MET A 210 -11.26 -3.65 6.01
CA MET A 210 -12.57 -4.17 6.44
C MET A 210 -13.73 -3.24 6.05
N LEU A 211 -13.57 -1.94 6.22
CA LEU A 211 -14.55 -0.95 5.76
C LEU A 211 -14.74 -1.02 4.24
N ALA A 212 -13.67 -1.13 3.46
CA ALA A 212 -13.76 -1.24 2.01
C ALA A 212 -14.43 -2.54 1.57
N ALA A 213 -14.10 -3.69 2.21
CA ALA A 213 -14.74 -4.98 1.95
C ALA A 213 -16.25 -4.90 2.23
N PHE A 214 -16.64 -4.35 3.38
CA PHE A 214 -18.05 -4.14 3.73
C PHE A 214 -18.78 -3.29 2.69
N VAL A 215 -18.18 -2.19 2.26
CA VAL A 215 -18.77 -1.30 1.25
C VAL A 215 -18.94 -2.02 -0.09
N GLN A 216 -17.95 -2.79 -0.52
CA GLN A 216 -18.01 -3.54 -1.77
C GLN A 216 -19.11 -4.61 -1.74
N GLU A 217 -19.23 -5.33 -0.63
CA GLU A 217 -20.15 -6.45 -0.50
C GLU A 217 -21.59 -6.01 -0.22
N HIS A 218 -21.80 -5.03 0.66
CA HIS A 218 -23.14 -4.70 1.18
C HIS A 218 -23.72 -3.40 0.61
N ILE A 219 -22.91 -2.52 0.05
CA ILE A 219 -23.36 -1.20 -0.44
C ILE A 219 -23.27 -1.10 -1.97
N LEU A 220 -22.16 -1.57 -2.56
CA LEU A 220 -21.92 -1.44 -4.00
C LEU A 220 -22.33 -2.66 -4.81
N ASN A 221 -22.64 -3.79 -4.19
CA ASN A 221 -22.93 -5.07 -4.87
C ASN A 221 -23.96 -4.93 -6.00
N ASP A 222 -25.07 -4.23 -5.76
CA ASP A 222 -26.14 -4.02 -6.73
C ASP A 222 -25.93 -2.76 -7.60
N SER A 223 -24.84 -2.00 -7.39
CA SER A 223 -24.60 -0.69 -8.00
C SER A 223 -23.12 -0.48 -8.35
N ALA A 224 -22.46 -1.53 -8.83
CA ALA A 224 -20.99 -1.53 -9.05
C ALA A 224 -20.44 -0.40 -9.93
N GLN A 225 -21.29 0.24 -10.76
CA GLN A 225 -20.94 1.38 -11.61
C GLN A 225 -21.47 2.72 -11.09
N ALA A 226 -22.23 2.74 -10.00
CA ALA A 226 -22.77 3.96 -9.45
C ALA A 226 -21.66 4.89 -8.94
N PRO A 227 -21.79 6.21 -9.11
CA PRO A 227 -20.88 7.15 -8.48
C PRO A 227 -20.83 6.95 -6.97
N CYS A 228 -19.62 6.78 -6.44
CA CYS A 228 -19.35 6.62 -5.02
C CYS A 228 -18.54 7.80 -4.50
N PHE A 229 -18.86 8.30 -3.31
CA PHE A 229 -18.09 9.33 -2.62
C PHE A 229 -17.83 8.91 -1.17
N VAL A 230 -16.58 8.94 -0.76
CA VAL A 230 -16.16 8.62 0.60
C VAL A 230 -15.84 9.91 1.35
N LEU A 231 -16.44 10.07 2.53
CA LEU A 231 -16.14 11.16 3.45
C LEU A 231 -15.52 10.56 4.71
N SER A 232 -14.21 10.73 4.86
CA SER A 232 -13.52 10.33 6.07
C SER A 232 -13.75 11.31 7.20
N LEU A 233 -14.11 10.80 8.36
CA LEU A 233 -14.21 11.55 9.59
C LEU A 233 -13.06 11.13 10.52
N ASN A 234 -12.29 12.09 11.02
CA ASN A 234 -11.11 11.83 11.85
C ASN A 234 -10.11 10.86 11.17
N PRO A 235 -9.40 11.30 10.12
CA PRO A 235 -8.58 10.44 9.27
C PRO A 235 -7.32 9.94 9.96
N TRP A 236 -6.85 8.75 9.52
CA TRP A 236 -5.58 8.14 9.87
C TRP A 236 -5.22 7.05 8.84
N CYS A 237 -4.55 5.94 9.18
CA CYS A 237 -4.07 4.93 8.20
C CYS A 237 -5.16 4.31 7.31
N LYS A 238 -6.42 4.24 7.75
CA LYS A 238 -7.54 3.64 7.00
C LYS A 238 -7.81 4.31 5.64
N GLU A 239 -7.44 5.58 5.50
CA GLU A 239 -7.70 6.35 4.29
C GLU A 239 -6.95 5.81 3.08
N ASP A 240 -5.72 5.33 3.27
CA ASP A 240 -4.92 4.77 2.19
C ASP A 240 -5.54 3.47 1.67
N ALA A 241 -6.12 2.65 2.56
CA ALA A 241 -6.87 1.48 2.16
C ALA A 241 -8.18 1.84 1.44
N LEU A 242 -8.98 2.76 1.99
CA LEU A 242 -10.24 3.20 1.37
C LEU A 242 -10.02 3.81 -0.01
N THR A 243 -9.04 4.73 -0.15
CA THR A 243 -8.73 5.35 -1.45
C THR A 243 -8.26 4.33 -2.48
N THR A 244 -7.47 3.33 -2.05
CA THR A 244 -6.92 2.29 -2.92
C THR A 244 -7.99 1.28 -3.35
N LEU A 245 -8.71 0.71 -2.39
CA LEU A 245 -9.63 -0.40 -2.62
C LEU A 245 -10.97 0.03 -3.24
N LEU A 246 -11.48 1.20 -2.88
CA LEU A 246 -12.69 1.76 -3.46
C LEU A 246 -12.41 2.62 -4.71
N ASN A 247 -11.13 2.78 -5.09
CA ASN A 247 -10.72 3.65 -6.19
C ASN A 247 -11.27 5.09 -6.08
N ALA A 248 -11.52 5.53 -4.84
CA ALA A 248 -12.09 6.82 -4.49
C ALA A 248 -10.98 7.77 -4.05
N THR A 249 -10.60 8.73 -4.89
CA THR A 249 -9.51 9.66 -4.60
C THR A 249 -9.96 11.11 -4.71
N PRO A 250 -9.27 12.07 -4.03
CA PRO A 250 -9.54 13.49 -4.19
C PRO A 250 -9.45 13.97 -5.63
N GLY A 251 -8.48 13.46 -6.41
CA GLY A 251 -8.32 13.80 -7.84
C GLY A 251 -9.51 13.37 -8.71
N LYS A 252 -10.20 12.30 -8.34
CA LYS A 252 -11.45 11.85 -8.97
C LYS A 252 -12.68 12.57 -8.41
N ARG A 253 -12.50 13.47 -7.45
CA ARG A 253 -13.58 14.15 -6.71
C ARG A 253 -14.53 13.17 -6.01
N ALA A 254 -14.00 12.02 -5.60
CA ALA A 254 -14.72 10.93 -4.96
C ALA A 254 -14.32 10.71 -3.50
N TYR A 255 -13.48 11.59 -2.96
CA TYR A 255 -12.97 11.48 -1.59
C TYR A 255 -12.89 12.86 -0.93
N GLY A 256 -13.32 12.95 0.32
CA GLY A 256 -13.18 14.10 1.16
C GLY A 256 -12.76 13.73 2.58
N VAL A 257 -12.21 14.69 3.31
CA VAL A 257 -11.66 14.47 4.66
C VAL A 257 -12.11 15.59 5.58
N VAL A 258 -12.54 15.23 6.77
CA VAL A 258 -12.79 16.14 7.88
C VAL A 258 -11.70 15.95 8.93
N TYR A 259 -10.87 16.97 9.11
CA TYR A 259 -9.85 17.00 10.17
C TYR A 259 -10.43 17.70 11.40
N PRO A 260 -10.81 16.96 12.45
CA PRO A 260 -11.29 17.60 13.68
C PRO A 260 -10.14 18.30 14.40
N GLY A 261 -10.46 19.38 15.10
CA GLY A 261 -9.55 19.97 16.06
C GLY A 261 -9.30 19.07 17.25
N GLU A 262 -8.26 19.37 18.04
CA GLU A 262 -7.93 18.62 19.25
C GLU A 262 -9.12 18.58 20.22
N GLY A 263 -9.55 17.38 20.60
CA GLY A 263 -10.71 17.17 21.48
C GLY A 263 -12.08 17.39 20.85
N GLU A 264 -12.16 17.86 19.59
CA GLU A 264 -13.42 18.15 18.91
C GLU A 264 -14.31 16.91 18.76
N VAL A 265 -13.73 15.74 18.53
CA VAL A 265 -14.48 14.48 18.42
C VAL A 265 -15.34 14.21 19.65
N LYS A 266 -14.87 14.59 20.84
CA LYS A 266 -15.63 14.46 22.10
C LYS A 266 -16.86 15.38 22.16
N SER A 267 -16.87 16.45 21.37
CA SER A 267 -17.98 17.39 21.29
C SER A 267 -19.03 17.01 20.22
N TRP A 268 -18.74 16.01 19.40
CA TRP A 268 -19.66 15.54 18.38
C TRP A 268 -20.95 14.97 19.02
N PRO A 269 -22.08 14.96 18.32
CA PRO A 269 -23.26 14.22 18.77
C PRO A 269 -22.94 12.73 19.02
N LYS A 270 -23.49 12.15 20.08
CA LYS A 270 -23.14 10.77 20.49
C LYS A 270 -23.08 9.74 19.37
N PRO A 271 -24.04 9.65 18.42
CA PRO A 271 -23.96 8.68 17.33
C PRO A 271 -22.71 8.88 16.45
N MET A 272 -22.18 10.10 16.37
CA MET A 272 -21.03 10.43 15.52
C MET A 272 -19.68 10.08 16.14
N HIS A 273 -19.61 9.79 17.46
CA HIS A 273 -18.35 9.48 18.14
C HIS A 273 -17.67 8.22 17.60
N THR A 274 -18.44 7.26 17.11
CA THR A 274 -17.95 5.97 16.58
C THR A 274 -17.82 5.96 15.06
N VAL A 275 -18.39 6.97 14.38
CA VAL A 275 -18.35 7.03 12.92
C VAL A 275 -16.93 7.33 12.44
N SER A 276 -16.36 6.42 11.67
CA SER A 276 -15.03 6.55 11.09
C SER A 276 -15.07 7.08 9.65
N THR A 277 -16.12 6.73 8.91
CA THR A 277 -16.29 7.15 7.52
C THR A 277 -17.77 7.18 7.14
N ALA A 278 -18.14 8.05 6.21
CA ALA A 278 -19.42 8.01 5.53
C ALA A 278 -19.21 7.69 4.07
N VAL A 279 -19.97 6.75 3.53
CA VAL A 279 -19.91 6.36 2.11
C VAL A 279 -21.24 6.71 1.48
N PHE A 280 -21.19 7.45 0.39
CA PHE A 280 -22.35 7.87 -0.39
C PHE A 280 -22.34 7.23 -1.76
N VAL A 281 -23.48 6.70 -2.17
CA VAL A 281 -23.69 6.11 -3.49
C VAL A 281 -24.87 6.81 -4.16
N GLN A 282 -24.71 7.20 -5.42
CA GLN A 282 -25.79 7.83 -6.19
C GLN A 282 -26.67 6.76 -6.82
N LYS A 283 -27.95 6.75 -6.49
CA LYS A 283 -28.91 5.82 -7.10
C LYS A 283 -29.32 6.30 -8.48
N GLU A 284 -29.34 5.39 -9.44
CA GLU A 284 -29.70 5.71 -10.85
C GLU A 284 -31.14 6.20 -11.02
N LYS A 285 -32.09 5.71 -10.21
CA LYS A 285 -33.53 5.95 -10.37
C LYS A 285 -33.97 7.39 -10.12
N ASP A 286 -33.36 8.05 -9.16
CA ASP A 286 -33.79 9.37 -8.66
C ASP A 286 -32.64 10.38 -8.61
N ASN A 287 -31.42 9.95 -8.99
CA ASN A 287 -30.24 10.77 -8.94
C ASN A 287 -29.87 11.27 -7.52
N ALA A 288 -30.52 10.69 -6.50
CA ALA A 288 -30.30 11.00 -5.10
C ALA A 288 -29.05 10.30 -4.56
N TRP A 289 -28.42 10.92 -3.57
CA TRP A 289 -27.29 10.35 -2.89
C TRP A 289 -27.73 9.72 -1.56
N HIS A 290 -27.56 8.40 -1.45
CA HIS A 290 -27.74 7.67 -0.20
C HIS A 290 -26.40 7.51 0.49
N GLY A 291 -26.37 7.71 1.79
CA GLY A 291 -25.16 7.67 2.61
C GLY A 291 -25.27 6.68 3.75
N TRP A 292 -24.21 5.95 4.00
CA TRP A 292 -24.03 5.05 5.15
C TRP A 292 -22.89 5.57 6.00
N LEU A 293 -23.20 5.85 7.28
CA LEU A 293 -22.22 6.25 8.28
C LEU A 293 -21.71 4.97 8.94
N LEU A 294 -20.45 4.66 8.76
CA LEU A 294 -19.83 3.41 9.14
C LEU A 294 -18.88 3.58 10.32
N SER A 295 -18.89 2.62 11.22
CA SER A 295 -17.90 2.47 12.28
C SER A 295 -17.14 1.17 12.15
N PHE A 296 -15.88 1.16 12.61
CA PHE A 296 -15.10 -0.03 12.88
C PHE A 296 -14.82 -0.08 14.38
N ASP A 297 -15.23 -1.15 15.02
CA ASP A 297 -15.11 -1.31 16.48
C ASP A 297 -13.84 -2.08 16.83
N PHE A 298 -12.79 -1.35 17.23
CA PHE A 298 -11.52 -1.95 17.65
C PHE A 298 -11.63 -2.71 18.96
N ASP A 299 -12.48 -2.27 19.89
CA ASP A 299 -12.62 -2.92 21.21
C ASP A 299 -13.35 -4.25 21.06
N GLN A 300 -14.42 -4.27 20.26
CA GLN A 300 -15.12 -5.50 19.90
C GLN A 300 -14.17 -6.46 19.18
N ALA A 301 -13.47 -5.98 18.14
CA ALA A 301 -12.53 -6.77 17.40
C ALA A 301 -11.43 -7.37 18.29
N ARG A 302 -10.88 -6.59 19.20
CA ARG A 302 -9.87 -7.04 20.16
C ARG A 302 -10.43 -8.09 21.15
N SER A 303 -11.65 -7.93 21.61
CA SER A 303 -12.30 -8.90 22.49
C SER A 303 -12.55 -10.27 21.85
N MET A 304 -12.58 -10.33 20.52
CA MET A 304 -12.75 -11.56 19.74
C MET A 304 -11.42 -12.26 19.43
N GLN A 305 -10.28 -11.60 19.68
CA GLN A 305 -8.95 -12.13 19.43
C GLN A 305 -8.48 -12.92 20.65
N ASP A 306 -8.31 -14.23 20.49
CA ASP A 306 -7.59 -15.06 21.47
C ASP A 306 -6.10 -15.05 21.13
N LEU A 307 -5.46 -13.91 21.35
CA LEU A 307 -4.06 -13.68 21.02
C LEU A 307 -3.25 -13.40 22.29
N PRO A 308 -1.99 -13.88 22.35
CA PRO A 308 -1.11 -13.50 23.43
C PRO A 308 -0.88 -11.99 23.45
N ALA A 309 -0.83 -11.39 24.63
CA ALA A 309 -0.43 -10.01 24.79
C ALA A 309 1.10 -9.90 24.67
N PHE A 310 1.59 -9.07 23.75
CA PHE A 310 3.01 -8.80 23.60
C PHE A 310 3.37 -7.45 24.23
N ASP A 311 4.36 -7.42 25.10
CA ASP A 311 4.97 -6.19 25.62
C ASP A 311 5.89 -5.52 24.57
N PHE A 312 5.56 -5.66 23.30
CA PHE A 312 6.29 -5.05 22.20
C PHE A 312 5.30 -4.68 21.08
N PRO A 313 5.06 -3.38 20.85
CA PRO A 313 3.99 -2.90 19.96
C PRO A 313 4.06 -3.45 18.53
N VAL A 314 5.25 -3.77 18.03
CA VAL A 314 5.42 -4.36 16.69
C VAL A 314 4.78 -5.74 16.62
N LEU A 315 4.99 -6.57 17.62
CA LEU A 315 4.44 -7.95 17.67
C LEU A 315 2.95 -7.95 18.01
N ASP A 316 2.52 -7.09 18.93
CA ASP A 316 1.10 -6.96 19.29
C ASP A 316 0.25 -6.55 18.05
N LYS A 317 0.75 -5.59 17.28
CA LYS A 317 0.11 -5.16 16.03
C LYS A 317 0.17 -6.26 14.97
N LEU A 318 1.33 -6.90 14.77
CA LEU A 318 1.49 -7.98 13.79
C LEU A 318 0.51 -9.13 14.07
N ALA A 319 0.43 -9.59 15.31
CA ALA A 319 -0.48 -10.68 15.69
C ALA A 319 -1.94 -10.33 15.40
N SER A 320 -2.36 -9.12 15.77
CA SER A 320 -3.69 -8.62 15.49
C SER A 320 -3.98 -8.54 13.98
N ASP A 321 -3.06 -7.96 13.21
CA ASP A 321 -3.25 -7.75 11.78
C ASP A 321 -3.29 -9.08 11.00
N LEU A 322 -2.43 -10.05 11.35
CA LEU A 322 -2.46 -11.38 10.74
C LEU A 322 -3.74 -12.14 11.10
N TRP A 323 -4.24 -12.00 12.33
CA TRP A 323 -5.54 -12.57 12.72
C TRP A 323 -6.69 -12.06 11.84
N PHE A 324 -6.67 -10.78 11.45
CA PHE A 324 -7.69 -10.20 10.58
C PHE A 324 -7.62 -10.71 9.15
N LEU A 325 -6.45 -11.09 8.63
CA LEU A 325 -6.34 -11.62 7.27
C LEU A 325 -7.20 -12.86 7.04
N ASP A 326 -7.40 -13.69 8.09
CA ASP A 326 -8.29 -14.85 8.06
C ASP A 326 -9.79 -14.49 8.15
N LYS A 327 -10.12 -13.21 8.27
CA LYS A 327 -11.50 -12.74 8.53
C LYS A 327 -11.98 -11.76 7.46
N LEU A 328 -11.24 -11.62 6.37
CA LEU A 328 -11.57 -10.68 5.30
C LEU A 328 -12.93 -10.95 4.64
N ASP A 329 -13.39 -12.21 4.68
CA ASP A 329 -14.68 -12.66 4.13
C ASP A 329 -15.88 -12.38 5.06
N SER A 330 -15.67 -11.72 6.20
CA SER A 330 -16.74 -11.47 7.18
C SER A 330 -16.62 -10.05 7.76
N PRO A 331 -16.57 -9.01 6.92
CA PRO A 331 -16.35 -7.63 7.38
C PRO A 331 -17.50 -7.11 8.27
N GLU A 332 -18.73 -7.64 8.12
CA GLU A 332 -19.91 -7.29 8.91
C GLU A 332 -19.77 -7.63 10.40
N ARG A 333 -18.78 -8.45 10.76
CA ARG A 333 -18.48 -8.76 12.17
C ARG A 333 -17.79 -7.59 12.88
N PHE A 334 -17.20 -6.67 12.15
CA PHE A 334 -16.34 -5.59 12.65
C PHE A 334 -16.81 -4.20 12.23
N VAL A 335 -17.58 -4.14 11.14
CA VAL A 335 -18.12 -2.91 10.59
C VAL A 335 -19.62 -2.82 10.89
N SER A 336 -20.06 -1.68 11.40
CA SER A 336 -21.47 -1.42 11.68
C SER A 336 -21.95 -0.18 10.94
N VAL A 337 -23.19 -0.23 10.44
CA VAL A 337 -23.91 0.96 9.97
C VAL A 337 -24.48 1.68 11.17
N VAL A 338 -23.90 2.82 11.50
CA VAL A 338 -24.36 3.67 12.62
C VAL A 338 -25.64 4.42 12.25
N LYS A 339 -25.69 4.91 11.00
CA LYS A 339 -26.83 5.67 10.48
C LYS A 339 -26.87 5.60 8.96
N GLU A 340 -28.05 5.57 8.39
CA GLU A 340 -28.28 5.84 6.97
C GLU A 340 -28.83 7.25 6.81
N VAL A 341 -28.44 7.94 5.74
CA VAL A 341 -28.87 9.29 5.41
C VAL A 341 -29.18 9.40 3.92
N GLU A 342 -30.03 10.33 3.55
CA GLU A 342 -30.33 10.65 2.16
C GLU A 342 -30.12 12.15 1.96
N LEU A 343 -29.35 12.52 0.93
CA LEU A 343 -29.17 13.94 0.58
C LEU A 343 -30.36 14.42 -0.26
N GLU A 344 -30.74 15.67 -0.06
CA GLU A 344 -31.78 16.31 -0.89
C GLU A 344 -31.46 16.17 -2.38
N ASN A 345 -32.49 16.06 -3.20
CA ASN A 345 -32.35 15.95 -4.66
C ASN A 345 -31.48 17.08 -5.23
N GLY A 346 -30.47 16.68 -6.01
CA GLY A 346 -29.51 17.58 -6.63
C GLY A 346 -28.37 18.03 -5.69
N VAL A 347 -28.37 17.61 -4.41
CA VAL A 347 -27.29 17.87 -3.49
C VAL A 347 -26.26 16.75 -3.57
N SER A 348 -25.00 17.10 -3.85
CA SER A 348 -23.88 16.17 -3.84
C SER A 348 -23.22 16.12 -2.47
N PRO A 349 -22.65 14.97 -2.04
CA PRO A 349 -21.86 14.86 -0.81
C PRO A 349 -20.75 15.91 -0.67
N LYS A 350 -20.24 16.43 -1.79
CA LYS A 350 -19.26 17.53 -1.80
C LYS A 350 -19.78 18.80 -1.14
N ALA A 351 -21.11 18.99 -1.06
CA ALA A 351 -21.70 20.12 -0.38
C ALA A 351 -21.40 20.11 1.13
N LEU A 352 -21.20 18.94 1.71
CA LEU A 352 -20.80 18.79 3.12
C LEU A 352 -19.43 19.39 3.41
N LEU A 353 -18.59 19.56 2.41
CA LEU A 353 -17.21 20.08 2.54
C LEU A 353 -17.08 21.54 2.06
N ARG A 354 -18.18 22.25 1.87
CA ARG A 354 -18.12 23.69 1.51
C ARG A 354 -17.55 24.51 2.68
N PRO A 355 -16.82 25.59 2.39
CA PRO A 355 -16.36 26.50 3.43
C PRO A 355 -17.52 26.95 4.34
N GLY A 356 -17.33 26.84 5.64
CA GLY A 356 -18.34 27.18 6.64
C GLY A 356 -19.36 26.06 6.95
N SER A 357 -19.32 24.92 6.25
CA SER A 357 -20.12 23.74 6.62
C SER A 357 -19.52 23.03 7.82
N ASN A 358 -20.37 22.39 8.63
CA ASN A 358 -19.96 21.41 9.63
C ASN A 358 -20.53 20.03 9.22
N PRO A 359 -19.74 19.20 8.52
CA PRO A 359 -20.21 17.92 7.99
C PRO A 359 -20.76 16.99 9.06
N VAL A 360 -20.09 16.94 10.23
CA VAL A 360 -20.47 16.06 11.34
C VAL A 360 -21.84 16.42 11.88
N ARG A 361 -22.09 17.70 12.10
CA ARG A 361 -23.38 18.19 12.57
C ARG A 361 -24.46 17.95 11.53
N MET A 362 -24.20 18.29 10.27
CA MET A 362 -25.16 18.05 9.18
C MET A 362 -25.57 16.58 9.08
N LEU A 363 -24.63 15.66 9.14
CA LEU A 363 -24.90 14.22 9.10
C LEU A 363 -25.63 13.72 10.35
N ALA A 364 -25.38 14.31 11.49
CA ALA A 364 -26.07 13.95 12.73
C ALA A 364 -27.54 14.39 12.71
N GLU A 365 -27.84 15.55 12.09
CA GLU A 365 -29.18 16.16 12.02
C GLU A 365 -30.05 15.58 10.89
N MET A 366 -29.47 14.98 9.83
CA MET A 366 -30.19 14.22 8.79
C MET A 366 -30.79 12.93 9.35
#